data_541a8bd99f991a29f5011bf0a45b2e42
#
_entry.id   541a8bd99f991a29f5011bf0a45b2e42
#
_cell.length_a   1.000
_cell.length_b   1.000
_cell.length_c   1.000
_cell.angle_alpha   90.00
_cell.angle_beta   90.00
_cell.angle_gamma   90.00
#
_symmetry.space_group_name_H-M   'P 1'
#
loop_
_entity.id
_entity.type
_entity.pdbx_description
1 polymer ?
#
loop_
_entity_poly.entity_id
_entity_poly.type
_entity_poly.pdbx_seq_one_letter_code
_entity_poly.pdbx_strand_id
1 'polypeptide(L)'
;MKNTLNVKVLYHVYHSAVKAELKRRGFSKDVSGKINEEHKKIIGRAKEIGKSRLLSSYIMATYFIAMNRSTGKPAEENYEILRDGLCASKLFHKAIGDVEHYLDPKKMPGRLQWSADSHKRRYENDWVVDILPGNGEYDLGYDYHECGAYKLCQDEGCPELTAYMCRMDYVLADIMNMKLVRTGTIAEGAAYCGFRYSRRNDTEHQ
;
A
#
# COMPACT_ATOMS: atom_id res chain seq x y z
N MET A 1 15.52 -2.38 7.97
CA MET A 1 14.78 -1.16 8.42
C MET A 1 14.61 -1.18 9.93
N LYS A 2 14.63 -0.02 10.60
CA LYS A 2 14.41 0.04 12.07
C LYS A 2 12.95 -0.19 12.42
N ASN A 3 12.68 -1.05 13.41
CA ASN A 3 11.32 -1.32 13.91
C ASN A 3 10.85 -0.18 14.84
N THR A 4 10.56 0.98 14.26
CA THR A 4 10.12 2.20 14.95
C THR A 4 8.69 2.08 15.48
N LEU A 5 8.26 3.03 16.33
CA LEU A 5 6.88 3.08 16.82
C LEU A 5 5.86 3.15 15.66
N ASN A 6 6.15 3.96 14.63
CA ASN A 6 5.26 4.08 13.45
C ASN A 6 5.12 2.75 12.70
N VAL A 7 6.21 1.99 12.53
CA VAL A 7 6.18 0.65 11.93
C VAL A 7 5.28 -0.29 12.74
N LYS A 8 5.41 -0.27 14.09
CA LYS A 8 4.58 -1.11 14.97
C LYS A 8 3.10 -0.75 14.90
N VAL A 9 2.79 0.55 14.88
CA VAL A 9 1.39 1.04 14.79
C VAL A 9 0.77 0.61 13.45
N LEU A 10 1.44 0.84 12.34
CA LEU A 10 0.96 0.43 11.01
C LEU A 10 0.79 -1.08 10.92
N TYR A 11 1.78 -1.84 11.38
CA TYR A 11 1.65 -3.31 11.48
C TYR A 11 0.40 -3.70 12.26
N HIS A 12 0.18 -3.10 13.42
CA HIS A 12 -0.97 -3.43 14.27
C HIS A 12 -2.31 -3.16 13.57
N VAL A 13 -2.42 -2.08 12.81
CA VAL A 13 -3.63 -1.75 12.03
C VAL A 13 -3.92 -2.84 11.01
N TYR A 14 -2.92 -3.22 10.19
CA TYR A 14 -3.08 -4.30 9.20
C TYR A 14 -3.34 -5.65 9.87
N HIS A 15 -2.56 -5.98 10.89
CA HIS A 15 -2.66 -7.26 11.57
C HIS A 15 -4.03 -7.45 12.23
N SER A 16 -4.60 -6.41 12.85
CA SER A 16 -5.92 -6.47 13.49
C SER A 16 -7.02 -6.76 12.48
N ALA A 17 -6.98 -6.11 11.31
CA ALA A 17 -7.94 -6.31 10.24
C ALA A 17 -7.86 -7.76 9.68
N VAL A 18 -6.66 -8.19 9.32
CA VAL A 18 -6.42 -9.51 8.73
C VAL A 18 -6.66 -10.64 9.74
N LYS A 19 -6.31 -10.46 11.02
CA LYS A 19 -6.53 -11.46 12.05
C LYS A 19 -8.03 -11.80 12.23
N ALA A 20 -8.90 -10.79 12.15
CA ALA A 20 -10.34 -11.00 12.21
C ALA A 20 -10.83 -11.84 11.02
N GLU A 21 -10.32 -11.55 9.82
CA GLU A 21 -10.67 -12.26 8.60
C GLU A 21 -10.12 -13.69 8.56
N LEU A 22 -8.87 -13.91 9.01
CA LEU A 22 -8.30 -15.24 9.17
C LEU A 22 -9.17 -16.11 10.10
N LYS A 23 -9.60 -15.53 11.23
CA LYS A 23 -10.52 -16.25 12.15
C LYS A 23 -11.84 -16.59 11.48
N ARG A 24 -12.44 -15.66 10.71
CA ARG A 24 -13.69 -15.88 9.98
C ARG A 24 -13.57 -17.01 8.96
N ARG A 25 -12.40 -17.15 8.32
CA ARG A 25 -12.11 -18.21 7.34
C ARG A 25 -11.60 -19.51 7.98
N GLY A 26 -11.62 -19.64 9.30
CA GLY A 26 -11.31 -20.89 10.02
C GLY A 26 -9.82 -21.18 10.23
N PHE A 27 -8.92 -20.18 10.02
CA PHE A 27 -7.51 -20.36 10.31
C PHE A 27 -7.24 -20.51 11.82
N SER A 28 -6.27 -21.33 12.19
CA SER A 28 -5.83 -21.47 13.57
C SER A 28 -5.16 -20.17 14.10
N LYS A 29 -5.16 -20.00 15.41
CA LYS A 29 -4.48 -18.85 16.04
C LYS A 29 -2.97 -18.80 15.77
N ASP A 30 -2.35 -19.96 15.53
CA ASP A 30 -0.93 -20.09 15.26
C ASP A 30 -0.50 -19.38 13.98
N VAL A 31 -1.38 -19.33 12.96
CA VAL A 31 -1.09 -18.62 11.70
C VAL A 31 -0.83 -17.15 11.95
N SER A 32 -1.63 -16.51 12.81
CA SER A 32 -1.44 -15.12 13.18
C SER A 32 -0.08 -14.88 13.87
N GLY A 33 0.37 -15.81 14.70
CA GLY A 33 1.69 -15.80 15.33
C GLY A 33 2.82 -15.92 14.30
N LYS A 34 2.69 -16.87 13.36
CA LYS A 34 3.67 -17.08 12.28
C LYS A 34 3.81 -15.84 11.39
N ILE A 35 2.70 -15.20 11.03
CA ILE A 35 2.72 -13.93 10.27
C ILE A 35 3.50 -12.86 11.01
N ASN A 36 3.27 -12.71 12.32
CA ASN A 36 4.00 -11.73 13.14
C ASN A 36 5.50 -12.00 13.17
N GLU A 37 5.91 -13.25 13.37
CA GLU A 37 7.33 -13.64 13.39
C GLU A 37 7.99 -13.41 12.03
N GLU A 38 7.34 -13.81 10.94
CA GLU A 38 7.88 -13.61 9.60
C GLU A 38 7.97 -12.12 9.23
N HIS A 39 6.94 -11.32 9.56
CA HIS A 39 6.99 -9.87 9.38
C HIS A 39 8.18 -9.23 10.12
N LYS A 40 8.45 -9.62 11.37
CA LYS A 40 9.62 -9.13 12.12
C LYS A 40 10.93 -9.45 11.42
N LYS A 41 11.07 -10.65 10.85
CA LYS A 41 12.25 -11.07 10.08
C LYS A 41 12.42 -10.20 8.83
N ILE A 42 11.33 -9.98 8.06
CA ILE A 42 11.35 -9.12 6.87
C ILE A 42 11.77 -7.70 7.26
N ILE A 43 11.13 -7.10 8.27
CA ILE A 43 11.50 -5.75 8.76
C ILE A 43 12.97 -5.68 9.19
N GLY A 44 13.49 -6.74 9.84
CA GLY A 44 14.88 -6.78 10.29
C GLY A 44 15.91 -6.68 9.18
N ARG A 45 15.60 -7.22 7.98
CA ARG A 45 16.50 -7.22 6.81
C ARG A 45 16.13 -6.21 5.73
N ALA A 46 14.90 -5.66 5.77
CA ALA A 46 14.45 -4.68 4.79
C ALA A 46 15.34 -3.42 4.81
N LYS A 47 15.66 -2.91 3.61
CA LYS A 47 16.42 -1.67 3.44
C LYS A 47 15.64 -0.46 3.98
N GLU A 48 16.38 0.57 4.38
CA GLU A 48 15.78 1.82 4.86
C GLU A 48 15.13 2.59 3.70
N ILE A 49 13.96 3.17 4.00
CA ILE A 49 13.23 4.07 3.09
C ILE A 49 13.15 5.51 3.66
N GLY A 50 13.90 5.77 4.73
CA GLY A 50 13.93 7.07 5.39
C GLY A 50 12.57 7.50 5.95
N LYS A 51 12.27 8.80 5.82
CA LYS A 51 10.97 9.39 6.19
C LYS A 51 10.01 9.38 5.00
N SER A 52 9.84 8.21 4.36
CA SER A 52 8.96 8.05 3.21
C SER A 52 7.50 8.35 3.55
N ARG A 53 6.80 9.04 2.67
CA ARG A 53 5.33 9.21 2.76
C ARG A 53 4.57 7.90 2.51
N LEU A 54 5.23 6.92 1.90
CA LEU A 54 4.67 5.61 1.57
C LEU A 54 5.08 4.50 2.56
N LEU A 55 5.46 4.88 3.80
CA LEU A 55 5.76 3.92 4.85
C LEU A 55 4.60 2.93 5.05
N SER A 56 3.34 3.39 4.99
CA SER A 56 2.16 2.53 5.13
C SER A 56 2.12 1.47 4.03
N SER A 57 2.33 1.86 2.77
CA SER A 57 2.39 0.93 1.62
C SER A 57 3.55 -0.07 1.74
N TYR A 58 4.70 0.40 2.24
CA TYR A 58 5.84 -0.49 2.49
C TYR A 58 5.53 -1.53 3.56
N ILE A 59 4.90 -1.13 4.67
CA ILE A 59 4.49 -2.05 5.74
C ILE A 59 3.39 -3.00 5.28
N MET A 60 2.46 -2.55 4.46
CA MET A 60 1.46 -3.43 3.84
C MET A 60 2.14 -4.51 2.98
N ALA A 61 3.13 -4.14 2.17
CA ALA A 61 3.88 -5.09 1.36
C ALA A 61 4.65 -6.10 2.23
N THR A 62 5.36 -5.65 3.29
CA THR A 62 6.04 -6.57 4.23
C THR A 62 5.05 -7.52 4.90
N TYR A 63 3.87 -7.01 5.24
CA TYR A 63 2.81 -7.81 5.86
C TYR A 63 2.24 -8.86 4.90
N PHE A 64 2.00 -8.48 3.65
CA PHE A 64 1.49 -9.40 2.62
C PHE A 64 2.47 -10.51 2.30
N ILE A 65 3.76 -10.19 2.18
CA ILE A 65 4.83 -11.21 2.01
C ILE A 65 4.82 -12.18 3.20
N ALA A 66 4.73 -11.67 4.43
CA ALA A 66 4.68 -12.50 5.64
C ALA A 66 3.45 -13.42 5.66
N MET A 67 2.28 -12.92 5.21
CA MET A 67 1.08 -13.75 5.04
C MET A 67 1.32 -14.89 4.07
N ASN A 68 1.82 -14.58 2.87
CA ASN A 68 2.03 -15.59 1.83
C ASN A 68 2.97 -16.71 2.29
N ARG A 69 3.98 -16.40 3.09
CA ARG A 69 4.90 -17.39 3.66
C ARG A 69 4.33 -18.18 4.84
N SER A 70 3.28 -17.68 5.48
CA SER A 70 2.77 -18.25 6.75
C SER A 70 1.46 -19.00 6.64
N THR A 71 0.64 -18.71 5.64
CA THR A 71 -0.71 -19.28 5.52
C THR A 71 -0.73 -20.63 4.79
N GLY A 72 0.26 -20.92 3.94
CA GLY A 72 0.27 -22.06 3.03
C GLY A 72 -0.78 -21.96 1.91
N LYS A 73 -1.36 -20.78 1.68
CA LYS A 73 -2.38 -20.52 0.68
C LYS A 73 -1.80 -19.86 -0.57
N PRO A 74 -2.43 -20.01 -1.75
CA PRO A 74 -2.09 -19.27 -2.94
C PRO A 74 -2.12 -17.76 -2.70
N ALA A 75 -1.33 -16.99 -3.46
CA ALA A 75 -1.26 -15.54 -3.35
C ALA A 75 -2.61 -14.85 -3.57
N GLU A 76 -3.44 -15.38 -4.47
CA GLU A 76 -4.80 -14.88 -4.72
C GLU A 76 -5.68 -14.98 -3.47
N GLU A 77 -5.68 -16.13 -2.78
CA GLU A 77 -6.47 -16.32 -1.56
C GLU A 77 -5.97 -15.39 -0.43
N ASN A 78 -4.63 -15.21 -0.32
CA ASN A 78 -4.06 -14.26 0.63
C ASN A 78 -4.43 -12.80 0.30
N TYR A 79 -4.48 -12.44 -0.99
CA TYR A 79 -4.96 -11.13 -1.42
C TYR A 79 -6.41 -10.90 -1.01
N GLU A 80 -7.29 -11.89 -1.22
CA GLU A 80 -8.69 -11.79 -0.79
C GLU A 80 -8.82 -11.64 0.72
N ILE A 81 -8.03 -12.38 1.50
CA ILE A 81 -8.00 -12.24 2.96
C ILE A 81 -7.60 -10.82 3.36
N LEU A 82 -6.56 -10.27 2.75
CA LEU A 82 -6.11 -8.91 3.01
C LEU A 82 -7.20 -7.89 2.63
N ARG A 83 -7.72 -7.98 1.40
CA ARG A 83 -8.80 -7.11 0.89
C ARG A 83 -10.00 -7.11 1.82
N ASP A 84 -10.55 -8.28 2.09
CA ASP A 84 -11.79 -8.43 2.86
C ASP A 84 -11.60 -7.97 4.32
N GLY A 85 -10.42 -8.26 4.90
CA GLY A 85 -10.05 -7.78 6.23
C GLY A 85 -9.97 -6.25 6.29
N LEU A 86 -9.35 -5.60 5.30
CA LEU A 86 -9.24 -4.14 5.27
C LEU A 86 -10.61 -3.48 4.99
N CYS A 87 -11.40 -4.02 4.06
CA CYS A 87 -12.75 -3.52 3.77
C CYS A 87 -13.69 -3.61 4.99
N ALA A 88 -13.56 -4.64 5.83
CA ALA A 88 -14.39 -4.82 7.03
C ALA A 88 -13.89 -4.00 8.24
N SER A 89 -12.67 -3.49 8.22
CA SER A 89 -12.01 -2.89 9.39
C SER A 89 -12.32 -1.41 9.57
N LYS A 90 -13.23 -1.08 10.51
CA LYS A 90 -13.50 0.32 10.90
C LYS A 90 -12.24 1.06 11.38
N LEU A 91 -11.32 0.36 12.05
CA LEU A 91 -10.04 0.93 12.49
C LEU A 91 -9.19 1.34 11.29
N PHE A 92 -9.13 0.50 10.26
CA PHE A 92 -8.39 0.79 9.05
C PHE A 92 -9.00 1.97 8.28
N HIS A 93 -10.33 1.99 8.10
CA HIS A 93 -11.03 3.11 7.44
C HIS A 93 -10.74 4.44 8.14
N LYS A 94 -10.80 4.47 9.48
CA LYS A 94 -10.43 5.66 10.25
C LYS A 94 -8.97 6.06 10.06
N ALA A 95 -8.07 5.10 9.93
CA ALA A 95 -6.63 5.36 9.80
C ALA A 95 -6.24 5.87 8.41
N ILE A 96 -6.92 5.40 7.34
CA ILE A 96 -6.60 5.80 5.96
C ILE A 96 -7.19 7.17 5.61
N GLY A 97 -8.31 7.56 6.26
CA GLY A 97 -9.04 8.80 6.00
C GLY A 97 -10.01 8.69 4.83
N ASP A 98 -10.44 9.83 4.34
CA ASP A 98 -11.43 9.98 3.28
C ASP A 98 -10.91 10.78 2.08
N VAL A 99 -11.75 10.93 1.07
CA VAL A 99 -11.45 11.67 -0.16
C VAL A 99 -11.09 13.13 0.11
N GLU A 100 -11.79 13.80 1.04
CA GLU A 100 -11.55 15.21 1.34
C GLU A 100 -10.18 15.42 1.99
N HIS A 101 -9.82 14.52 2.91
CA HIS A 101 -8.48 14.52 3.48
C HIS A 101 -7.42 14.16 2.44
N TYR A 102 -7.69 13.17 1.56
CA TYR A 102 -6.71 12.74 0.57
C TYR A 102 -6.51 13.78 -0.53
N LEU A 103 -7.57 14.37 -1.08
CA LEU A 103 -7.51 15.33 -2.19
C LEU A 103 -7.39 16.80 -1.74
N ASP A 104 -7.17 17.08 -0.44
CA ASP A 104 -7.01 18.44 0.08
C ASP A 104 -5.91 19.21 -0.68
N PRO A 105 -6.28 20.33 -1.40
CA PRO A 105 -5.32 21.12 -2.16
C PRO A 105 -4.25 21.79 -1.29
N LYS A 106 -4.52 22.01 -0.01
CA LYS A 106 -3.55 22.56 0.95
C LYS A 106 -2.33 21.65 1.12
N LYS A 107 -2.44 20.37 0.79
CA LYS A 107 -1.34 19.40 0.83
C LYS A 107 -0.43 19.45 -0.40
N MET A 108 -0.82 20.16 -1.47
CA MET A 108 -0.09 20.20 -2.73
C MET A 108 1.37 20.69 -2.58
N PRO A 109 1.67 21.79 -1.87
CA PRO A 109 3.06 22.24 -1.71
C PRO A 109 3.95 21.16 -1.08
N GLY A 110 3.45 20.47 -0.05
CA GLY A 110 4.19 19.37 0.59
C GLY A 110 4.32 18.11 -0.29
N ARG A 111 3.40 17.89 -1.22
CA ARG A 111 3.51 16.81 -2.21
C ARG A 111 4.58 17.12 -3.27
N LEU A 112 4.58 18.32 -3.80
CA LEU A 112 5.58 18.78 -4.77
C LEU A 112 6.99 18.75 -4.17
N GLN A 113 7.13 19.15 -2.90
CA GLN A 113 8.41 19.03 -2.19
C GLN A 113 8.83 17.56 -2.06
N TRP A 114 7.91 16.66 -1.73
CA TRP A 114 8.21 15.22 -1.68
C TRP A 114 8.61 14.67 -3.05
N SER A 115 7.94 15.07 -4.14
CA SER A 115 8.34 14.73 -5.50
C SER A 115 9.81 15.11 -5.74
N ALA A 116 10.16 16.39 -5.53
CA ALA A 116 11.52 16.88 -5.70
C ALA A 116 12.55 16.16 -4.83
N ASP A 117 12.18 15.80 -3.59
CA ASP A 117 13.06 15.05 -2.69
C ASP A 117 13.21 13.59 -3.10
N SER A 118 12.19 12.97 -3.68
CA SER A 118 12.23 11.58 -4.15
C SER A 118 13.25 11.39 -5.28
N HIS A 119 13.37 12.36 -6.17
CA HIS A 119 14.34 12.34 -7.27
C HIS A 119 15.82 12.37 -6.82
N LYS A 120 16.08 12.73 -5.56
CA LYS A 120 17.44 12.67 -4.97
C LYS A 120 17.88 11.23 -4.67
N ARG A 121 17.00 10.25 -4.73
CA ARG A 121 17.26 8.81 -4.55
C ARG A 121 18.14 8.49 -3.33
N ARG A 122 17.85 9.15 -2.18
CA ARG A 122 18.65 9.02 -0.95
C ARG A 122 18.59 7.62 -0.33
N TYR A 123 17.50 6.90 -0.60
CA TYR A 123 17.26 5.56 -0.10
C TYR A 123 16.90 4.64 -1.26
N GLU A 124 17.64 3.54 -1.38
CA GLU A 124 17.51 2.60 -2.51
C GLU A 124 16.09 2.05 -2.66
N ASN A 125 15.42 1.72 -1.55
CA ASN A 125 14.08 1.14 -1.56
C ASN A 125 12.96 2.18 -1.38
N ASP A 126 13.22 3.47 -1.48
CA ASP A 126 12.18 4.47 -1.52
C ASP A 126 11.60 4.62 -2.95
N TRP A 127 10.50 5.31 -3.06
CA TRP A 127 9.84 5.64 -4.33
C TRP A 127 10.47 6.86 -4.98
N VAL A 128 10.40 6.90 -6.32
CA VAL A 128 10.64 8.12 -7.11
C VAL A 128 9.34 8.45 -7.82
N VAL A 129 8.84 9.67 -7.64
CA VAL A 129 7.50 10.04 -8.06
C VAL A 129 7.41 11.46 -8.56
N ASP A 130 6.65 11.66 -9.64
CA ASP A 130 6.16 12.96 -10.07
C ASP A 130 4.74 13.18 -9.55
N ILE A 131 4.50 14.37 -9.01
CA ILE A 131 3.17 14.80 -8.55
C ILE A 131 2.57 15.70 -9.62
N LEU A 132 1.37 15.35 -10.04
CA LEU A 132 0.61 16.07 -11.06
C LEU A 132 -0.59 16.74 -10.40
N PRO A 133 -0.61 18.08 -10.31
CA PRO A 133 -1.79 18.82 -9.92
C PRO A 133 -2.96 18.49 -10.84
N GLY A 134 -4.18 18.59 -10.34
CA GLY A 134 -5.38 18.41 -11.13
C GLY A 134 -5.44 19.34 -12.36
N ASN A 135 -6.02 18.85 -13.45
CA ASN A 135 -6.11 19.55 -14.73
C ASN A 135 -7.52 19.61 -15.30
N GLY A 136 -8.53 19.22 -14.50
CA GLY A 136 -9.93 19.11 -14.91
C GLY A 136 -10.35 17.70 -15.33
N GLU A 137 -9.42 16.82 -15.70
CA GLU A 137 -9.69 15.41 -15.98
C GLU A 137 -9.55 14.54 -14.73
N TYR A 138 -8.71 14.98 -13.80
CA TYR A 138 -8.49 14.36 -12.49
C TYR A 138 -8.15 15.43 -11.46
N ASP A 139 -8.32 15.12 -10.17
CA ASP A 139 -8.01 16.03 -9.06
C ASP A 139 -6.53 15.96 -8.64
N LEU A 140 -5.91 14.77 -8.75
CA LEU A 140 -4.53 14.52 -8.33
C LEU A 140 -3.93 13.36 -9.09
N GLY A 141 -2.71 13.54 -9.61
CA GLY A 141 -1.96 12.48 -10.28
C GLY A 141 -0.64 12.16 -9.60
N TYR A 142 -0.20 10.93 -9.80
CA TYR A 142 1.13 10.44 -9.45
C TYR A 142 1.67 9.61 -10.60
N ASP A 143 2.91 9.87 -11.01
CA ASP A 143 3.68 9.00 -11.89
C ASP A 143 4.87 8.45 -11.10
N TYR A 144 4.77 7.20 -10.67
CA TYR A 144 5.84 6.52 -9.93
C TYR A 144 6.83 5.91 -10.91
N HIS A 145 8.05 6.44 -10.93
CA HIS A 145 9.17 5.94 -11.75
C HIS A 145 9.93 4.81 -11.07
N GLU A 146 9.88 4.77 -9.74
CA GLU A 146 10.42 3.67 -8.94
C GLU A 146 9.42 3.33 -7.82
N CYS A 147 9.26 2.03 -7.56
CA CYS A 147 8.32 1.53 -6.57
C CYS A 147 9.04 0.79 -5.44
N GLY A 148 8.99 1.33 -4.22
CA GLY A 148 9.62 0.70 -3.06
C GLY A 148 9.02 -0.66 -2.70
N ALA A 149 7.73 -0.87 -2.94
CA ALA A 149 7.09 -2.17 -2.72
C ALA A 149 7.59 -3.22 -3.72
N TYR A 150 7.78 -2.84 -4.99
CA TYR A 150 8.35 -3.74 -6.00
C TYR A 150 9.80 -4.13 -5.67
N LYS A 151 10.63 -3.14 -5.31
CA LYS A 151 12.02 -3.38 -4.88
C LYS A 151 12.09 -4.30 -3.66
N LEU A 152 11.19 -4.09 -2.68
CA LEU A 152 11.09 -4.98 -1.52
C LEU A 152 10.73 -6.41 -1.94
N CYS A 153 9.75 -6.60 -2.82
CA CYS A 153 9.36 -7.92 -3.31
C CYS A 153 10.51 -8.60 -4.08
N GLN A 154 11.30 -7.83 -4.84
CA GLN A 154 12.52 -8.34 -5.49
C GLN A 154 13.58 -8.78 -4.47
N ASP A 155 13.88 -7.93 -3.45
CA ASP A 155 14.83 -8.27 -2.37
C ASP A 155 14.40 -9.52 -1.59
N GLU A 156 13.09 -9.73 -1.46
CA GLU A 156 12.49 -10.89 -0.78
C GLU A 156 12.30 -12.12 -1.69
N GLY A 157 12.69 -12.05 -2.98
CA GLY A 157 12.59 -13.15 -3.93
C GLY A 157 11.16 -13.52 -4.34
N CYS A 158 10.22 -12.57 -4.28
CA CYS A 158 8.81 -12.77 -4.62
C CYS A 158 8.22 -11.58 -5.42
N PRO A 159 8.86 -11.18 -6.56
CA PRO A 159 8.42 -10.02 -7.34
C PRO A 159 6.98 -10.13 -7.85
N GLU A 160 6.49 -11.35 -8.07
CA GLU A 160 5.11 -11.65 -8.50
C GLU A 160 4.04 -11.17 -7.50
N LEU A 161 4.39 -11.07 -6.21
CA LEU A 161 3.45 -10.58 -5.19
C LEU A 161 3.14 -9.09 -5.35
N THR A 162 3.96 -8.33 -6.08
CA THR A 162 3.73 -6.90 -6.29
C THR A 162 2.43 -6.63 -7.05
N ALA A 163 2.07 -7.49 -8.01
CA ALA A 163 0.83 -7.34 -8.77
C ALA A 163 -0.41 -7.31 -7.85
N TYR A 164 -0.40 -8.11 -6.79
CA TYR A 164 -1.48 -8.11 -5.78
C TYR A 164 -1.50 -6.82 -4.97
N MET A 165 -0.33 -6.28 -4.62
CA MET A 165 -0.24 -4.97 -3.96
C MET A 165 -0.76 -3.85 -4.85
N CYS A 166 -0.47 -3.91 -6.15
CA CYS A 166 -1.01 -2.96 -7.12
C CYS A 166 -2.54 -3.04 -7.23
N ARG A 167 -3.14 -4.22 -7.08
CA ARG A 167 -4.61 -4.38 -7.04
C ARG A 167 -5.23 -3.72 -5.81
N MET A 168 -4.50 -3.71 -4.68
CA MET A 168 -4.97 -3.04 -3.46
C MET A 168 -5.18 -1.54 -3.62
N ASP A 169 -4.50 -0.88 -4.57
CA ASP A 169 -4.67 0.56 -4.80
C ASP A 169 -6.11 0.92 -5.16
N TYR A 170 -6.79 0.07 -5.94
CA TYR A 170 -8.21 0.23 -6.25
C TYR A 170 -9.10 0.05 -5.03
N VAL A 171 -8.80 -0.96 -4.20
CA VAL A 171 -9.53 -1.21 -2.94
C VAL A 171 -9.39 -0.02 -1.99
N LEU A 172 -8.17 0.55 -1.88
CA LEU A 172 -7.92 1.72 -1.06
C LEU A 172 -8.66 2.96 -1.58
N ALA A 173 -8.67 3.16 -2.90
CA ALA A 173 -9.44 4.23 -3.52
C ALA A 173 -10.95 4.09 -3.25
N ASP A 174 -11.49 2.86 -3.34
CA ASP A 174 -12.89 2.57 -3.03
C ASP A 174 -13.22 2.86 -1.56
N ILE A 175 -12.38 2.43 -0.62
CA ILE A 175 -12.56 2.71 0.82
C ILE A 175 -12.58 4.22 1.10
N MET A 176 -11.75 5.00 0.40
CA MET A 176 -11.69 6.47 0.51
C MET A 176 -12.76 7.20 -0.32
N ASN A 177 -13.66 6.47 -1.00
CA ASN A 177 -14.67 7.02 -1.91
C ASN A 177 -14.07 7.85 -3.05
N MET A 178 -12.97 7.35 -3.65
CA MET A 178 -12.31 7.97 -4.79
C MET A 178 -12.42 7.09 -6.05
N LYS A 179 -12.35 7.72 -7.21
CA LYS A 179 -12.10 7.06 -8.49
C LYS A 179 -10.59 7.03 -8.73
N LEU A 180 -10.08 5.87 -9.09
CA LEU A 180 -8.70 5.68 -9.53
C LEU A 180 -8.69 5.20 -10.98
N VAL A 181 -8.02 5.93 -11.85
CA VAL A 181 -7.63 5.47 -13.18
C VAL A 181 -6.12 5.25 -13.19
N ARG A 182 -5.68 4.09 -13.67
CA ARG A 182 -4.27 3.71 -13.75
C ARG A 182 -3.95 3.16 -15.13
N THR A 183 -2.91 3.69 -15.78
CA THR A 183 -2.54 3.36 -17.17
C THR A 183 -1.61 2.16 -17.29
N GLY A 184 -1.01 1.69 -16.18
CA GLY A 184 -0.10 0.55 -16.12
C GLY A 184 0.68 0.55 -14.82
N THR A 185 1.46 -0.51 -14.58
CA THR A 185 2.35 -0.61 -13.42
C THR A 185 3.74 -1.11 -13.78
N ILE A 186 4.74 -0.70 -12.99
CA ILE A 186 6.11 -1.21 -13.10
C ILE A 186 6.14 -2.74 -12.92
N ALA A 187 5.29 -3.28 -12.05
CA ALA A 187 5.17 -4.71 -11.81
C ALA A 187 4.65 -5.49 -13.03
N GLU A 188 3.94 -4.83 -13.95
CA GLU A 188 3.44 -5.36 -15.22
C GLU A 188 4.34 -4.99 -16.41
N GLY A 189 5.51 -4.39 -16.16
CA GLY A 189 6.49 -4.03 -17.17
C GLY A 189 6.32 -2.63 -17.79
N ALA A 190 5.41 -1.79 -17.26
CA ALA A 190 5.33 -0.40 -17.69
C ALA A 190 6.54 0.41 -17.22
N ALA A 191 6.89 1.47 -17.96
CA ALA A 191 7.99 2.35 -17.60
C ALA A 191 7.76 3.11 -16.28
N TYR A 192 6.50 3.33 -15.91
CA TYR A 192 6.08 3.97 -14.66
C TYR A 192 4.64 3.53 -14.31
N CYS A 193 4.26 3.77 -13.04
CA CYS A 193 2.87 3.58 -12.62
C CYS A 193 2.14 4.91 -12.66
N GLY A 194 1.20 5.08 -13.60
CA GLY A 194 0.42 6.31 -13.74
C GLY A 194 -0.89 6.25 -12.98
N PHE A 195 -1.02 7.04 -11.91
CA PHE A 195 -2.22 7.10 -11.06
C PHE A 195 -2.94 8.43 -11.28
N ARG A 196 -4.25 8.39 -11.49
CA ARG A 196 -5.12 9.57 -11.61
C ARG A 196 -6.30 9.38 -10.66
N TYR A 197 -6.34 10.21 -9.63
CA TYR A 197 -7.39 10.20 -8.61
C TYR A 197 -8.38 11.32 -8.84
N SER A 198 -9.67 11.00 -8.70
CA SER A 198 -10.77 11.97 -8.76
C SER A 198 -11.78 11.69 -7.65
N ARG A 199 -12.53 12.71 -7.27
CA ARG A 199 -13.77 12.53 -6.52
C ARG A 199 -14.74 11.72 -7.35
N ARG A 200 -15.51 10.86 -6.69
CA ARG A 200 -16.67 10.24 -7.35
C ARG A 200 -17.77 11.29 -7.46
N ASN A 201 -18.40 11.38 -8.64
CA ASN A 201 -19.60 12.18 -8.82
C ASN A 201 -20.79 11.38 -8.30
N ASP A 202 -21.73 12.03 -7.60
CA ASP A 202 -22.94 11.40 -7.04
C ASP A 202 -23.84 10.74 -8.10
N THR A 203 -23.57 10.96 -9.38
CA THR A 203 -24.29 10.39 -10.52
C THR A 203 -23.81 9.00 -10.98
N GLU A 204 -22.72 8.44 -10.43
CA GLU A 204 -22.20 7.12 -10.82
C GLU A 204 -22.81 5.94 -10.01
N HIS A 205 -23.86 6.18 -9.22
CA HIS A 205 -24.57 5.15 -8.41
C HIS A 205 -25.95 4.75 -8.98
N GLN A 206 -26.16 4.88 -10.31
CA GLN A 206 -27.38 4.35 -10.96
C GLN A 206 -27.07 3.14 -11.84
#